data_cb65c462afd4be422d05748ed86576b7
#
_entry.id   cb65c462afd4be422d05748ed86576b7
#
_cell.length_a   1.000
_cell.length_b   1.000
_cell.length_c   1.000
_cell.angle_alpha   90.00
_cell.angle_beta   90.00
_cell.angle_gamma   90.00
#
_symmetry.space_group_name_H-M   'P 1'
#
loop_
_entity.id
_entity.type
_entity.pdbx_description
1 polymer ?
#
loop_
_entity_poly.entity_id
_entity_poly.type
_entity_poly.pdbx_seq_one_letter_code
_entity_poly.pdbx_strand_id
1 'polypeptide(L)'
;LLQDLSKAKHISLDEPWEKLSPEAQEMVLYGTKDKISLTFCSPKGEKITREQPFEGIIPMSNRRFETTESSAVKADLEKWRSLQTCPACRGARLNEAARSTYIGSGEHKKAIQDISALPLDKAETYFRTLKLEGASLDIGKKLIDEILFRLKFLIDVGLSYLTLDRRADTLSGGEAQRIRLAGQ
;
A
#
# COMPACT_ATOMS: atom_id res chain seq x y z
N LEU A 1 24.60 16.85 -10.11
CA LEU A 1 24.24 16.60 -8.70
C LEU A 1 25.02 15.43 -8.10
N LEU A 2 24.97 14.20 -8.67
CA LEU A 2 25.74 13.06 -8.14
C LEU A 2 27.26 13.28 -8.25
N GLN A 3 27.74 13.90 -9.33
CA GLN A 3 29.13 14.30 -9.46
C GLN A 3 29.59 15.32 -8.40
N ASP A 4 28.70 16.22 -8.02
CA ASP A 4 28.99 17.21 -6.99
C ASP A 4 29.01 16.55 -5.60
N LEU A 5 28.09 15.64 -5.34
CA LEU A 5 28.08 14.81 -4.12
C LEU A 5 29.37 13.97 -4.03
N SER A 6 29.75 13.31 -5.13
CA SER A 6 30.96 12.53 -5.21
C SER A 6 32.21 13.35 -4.83
N LYS A 7 32.35 14.55 -5.39
CA LYS A 7 33.45 15.46 -5.08
C LYS A 7 33.45 15.94 -3.63
N ALA A 8 32.26 16.31 -3.12
CA ALA A 8 32.12 16.86 -1.77
C ALA A 8 32.28 15.83 -0.64
N LYS A 9 31.94 14.56 -0.91
CA LYS A 9 31.98 13.48 0.08
C LYS A 9 32.96 12.36 -0.25
N HIS A 10 33.81 12.53 -1.29
CA HIS A 10 34.80 11.56 -1.74
C HIS A 10 34.18 10.17 -2.04
N ILE A 11 32.98 10.15 -2.62
CA ILE A 11 32.32 8.92 -3.03
C ILE A 11 32.73 8.59 -4.47
N SER A 12 33.25 7.39 -4.73
CA SER A 12 33.56 6.94 -6.08
C SER A 12 32.28 6.65 -6.86
N LEU A 13 32.18 7.19 -8.07
CA LEU A 13 31.05 6.87 -8.99
C LEU A 13 31.37 5.69 -9.91
N ASP A 14 32.64 5.26 -9.97
CA ASP A 14 33.09 4.15 -10.81
C ASP A 14 33.12 2.82 -10.05
N GLU A 15 32.93 2.86 -8.74
CA GLU A 15 32.87 1.69 -7.89
C GLU A 15 31.45 1.06 -7.91
N PRO A 16 31.33 -0.30 -7.99
CA PRO A 16 30.05 -0.96 -7.89
C PRO A 16 29.32 -0.58 -6.61
N TRP A 17 27.99 -0.40 -6.72
CA TRP A 17 27.12 0.01 -5.61
C TRP A 17 27.33 -0.81 -4.32
N GLU A 18 27.49 -2.13 -4.47
CA GLU A 18 27.66 -3.07 -3.35
C GLU A 18 28.99 -2.88 -2.59
N LYS A 19 29.98 -2.23 -3.21
CA LYS A 19 31.28 -1.94 -2.59
C LYS A 19 31.34 -0.58 -1.91
N LEU A 20 30.36 0.28 -2.17
CA LEU A 20 30.25 1.56 -1.48
C LEU A 20 30.00 1.33 0.01
N SER A 21 30.58 2.18 0.86
CA SER A 21 30.29 2.14 2.30
C SER A 21 28.80 2.35 2.58
N PRO A 22 28.24 1.75 3.64
CA PRO A 22 26.83 1.97 4.01
C PRO A 22 26.46 3.45 4.15
N GLU A 23 27.38 4.26 4.66
CA GLU A 23 27.20 5.70 4.80
C GLU A 23 27.12 6.41 3.45
N ALA A 24 27.96 6.01 2.48
CA ALA A 24 27.89 6.54 1.12
C ALA A 24 26.58 6.16 0.42
N GLN A 25 26.14 4.92 0.57
CA GLN A 25 24.86 4.45 0.05
C GLN A 25 23.68 5.23 0.66
N GLU A 26 23.70 5.47 1.97
CA GLU A 26 22.68 6.24 2.67
C GLU A 26 22.64 7.69 2.19
N MET A 27 23.80 8.35 2.03
CA MET A 27 23.88 9.69 1.49
C MET A 27 23.33 9.80 0.06
N VAL A 28 23.62 8.84 -0.79
CA VAL A 28 23.11 8.82 -2.17
C VAL A 28 21.58 8.60 -2.19
N LEU A 29 21.06 7.67 -1.38
CA LEU A 29 19.65 7.33 -1.37
C LEU A 29 18.79 8.39 -0.65
N TYR A 30 19.22 8.85 0.51
CA TYR A 30 18.40 9.67 1.40
C TYR A 30 18.90 11.11 1.58
N GLY A 31 20.08 11.41 1.02
CA GLY A 31 20.62 12.77 1.04
C GLY A 31 21.59 13.08 2.17
N THR A 32 22.01 14.34 2.23
CA THR A 32 22.97 14.84 3.22
C THR A 32 22.32 15.85 4.15
N LYS A 33 22.79 15.90 5.41
CA LYS A 33 22.39 16.96 6.34
C LYS A 33 23.18 18.25 6.08
N ASP A 34 24.43 18.10 5.66
CA ASP A 34 25.33 19.22 5.41
C ASP A 34 25.04 19.84 4.05
N LYS A 35 25.24 21.16 3.96
CA LYS A 35 25.20 21.89 2.70
C LYS A 35 26.43 21.55 1.87
N ILE A 36 26.22 21.26 0.60
CA ILE A 36 27.27 21.06 -0.40
C ILE A 36 26.97 21.90 -1.64
N SER A 37 27.99 22.23 -2.41
CA SER A 37 27.86 22.96 -3.67
C SER A 37 27.24 22.08 -4.74
N LEU A 38 26.00 22.32 -5.11
CA LEU A 38 25.27 21.58 -6.14
C LEU A 38 25.05 22.44 -7.38
N THR A 39 25.40 21.88 -8.54
CA THR A 39 25.27 22.54 -9.83
C THR A 39 24.02 22.08 -10.56
N PHE A 40 23.13 23.01 -10.84
CA PHE A 40 21.89 22.81 -11.58
C PHE A 40 22.05 23.38 -13.00
N CYS A 41 21.52 22.66 -13.99
CA CYS A 41 21.45 23.18 -15.36
C CYS A 41 20.04 23.75 -15.59
N SER A 42 19.95 25.01 -15.97
CA SER A 42 18.68 25.60 -16.39
C SER A 42 18.28 25.03 -17.77
N PRO A 43 16.97 25.11 -18.17
CA PRO A 43 16.53 24.74 -19.51
C PRO A 43 17.25 25.48 -20.64
N LYS A 44 17.85 26.63 -20.34
CA LYS A 44 18.67 27.42 -21.27
C LYS A 44 20.14 27.04 -21.31
N GLY A 45 20.55 26.00 -20.57
CA GLY A 45 21.93 25.52 -20.51
C GLY A 45 22.85 26.27 -19.53
N GLU A 46 22.32 27.25 -18.79
CA GLU A 46 23.11 27.97 -17.79
C GLU A 46 23.33 27.11 -16.56
N LYS A 47 24.55 27.11 -16.03
CA LYS A 47 24.90 26.39 -14.79
C LYS A 47 24.72 27.34 -13.60
N ILE A 48 23.89 26.94 -12.66
CA ILE A 48 23.64 27.69 -11.43
C ILE A 48 24.11 26.81 -10.27
N THR A 49 25.11 27.27 -9.52
CA THR A 49 25.62 26.58 -8.32
C THR A 49 24.96 27.15 -7.08
N ARG A 50 24.47 26.27 -6.21
CA ARG A 50 23.83 26.64 -4.93
C ARG A 50 24.38 25.78 -3.80
N GLU A 51 24.55 26.36 -2.64
CA GLU A 51 24.91 25.65 -1.42
C GLU A 51 23.64 25.20 -0.68
N GLN A 52 23.37 23.91 -0.76
CA GLN A 52 22.24 23.27 -0.09
C GLN A 52 22.51 21.80 0.19
N PRO A 53 21.77 21.16 1.10
CA PRO A 53 21.85 19.72 1.29
C PRO A 53 21.48 18.99 -0.01
N PHE A 54 22.15 17.87 -0.28
CA PHE A 54 21.71 16.97 -1.34
C PHE A 54 20.45 16.23 -0.86
N GLU A 55 19.38 16.31 -1.63
CA GLU A 55 18.07 15.80 -1.24
C GLU A 55 18.02 14.25 -1.14
N GLY A 56 18.88 13.55 -1.90
CA GLY A 56 18.81 12.09 -2.06
C GLY A 56 17.91 11.65 -3.21
N ILE A 57 18.23 10.50 -3.78
CA ILE A 57 17.51 9.97 -4.95
C ILE A 57 16.06 9.62 -4.61
N ILE A 58 15.83 8.99 -3.44
CA ILE A 58 14.49 8.54 -3.03
C ILE A 58 13.56 9.72 -2.74
N PRO A 59 13.91 10.70 -1.87
CA PRO A 59 13.07 11.88 -1.65
C PRO A 59 12.84 12.69 -2.93
N MET A 60 13.89 12.89 -3.75
CA MET A 60 13.77 13.61 -5.02
C MET A 60 12.80 12.92 -5.98
N SER A 61 12.86 11.59 -6.09
CA SER A 61 11.97 10.81 -6.96
C SER A 61 10.54 10.84 -6.46
N ASN A 62 10.31 10.74 -5.15
CA ASN A 62 9.00 10.85 -4.54
C ASN A 62 8.39 12.22 -4.78
N ARG A 63 9.12 13.29 -4.50
CA ARG A 63 8.67 14.66 -4.76
C ARG A 63 8.34 14.85 -6.24
N ARG A 64 9.19 14.36 -7.16
CA ARG A 64 8.94 14.45 -8.60
C ARG A 64 7.68 13.68 -9.00
N PHE A 65 7.43 12.51 -8.44
CA PHE A 65 6.23 11.72 -8.69
C PHE A 65 4.96 12.45 -8.26
N GLU A 66 4.99 13.14 -7.12
CA GLU A 66 3.86 13.89 -6.58
C GLU A 66 3.57 15.19 -7.36
N THR A 67 4.64 15.87 -7.81
CA THR A 67 4.51 17.20 -8.45
C THR A 67 4.41 17.19 -9.96
N THR A 68 4.74 16.07 -10.62
CA THR A 68 4.72 16.02 -12.10
C THR A 68 3.29 15.89 -12.62
N GLU A 69 2.96 16.67 -13.64
CA GLU A 69 1.71 16.55 -14.41
C GLU A 69 1.86 15.59 -15.61
N SER A 70 3.10 15.24 -15.98
CA SER A 70 3.38 14.34 -17.10
C SER A 70 3.07 12.90 -16.74
N SER A 71 2.09 12.29 -17.41
CA SER A 71 1.75 10.87 -17.26
C SER A 71 2.90 9.94 -17.64
N ALA A 72 3.71 10.30 -18.62
CA ALA A 72 4.88 9.52 -19.04
C ALA A 72 5.96 9.48 -17.95
N VAL A 73 6.27 10.63 -17.34
CA VAL A 73 7.23 10.70 -16.23
C VAL A 73 6.71 9.94 -15.02
N LYS A 74 5.41 10.03 -14.74
CA LYS A 74 4.76 9.30 -13.63
C LYS A 74 4.88 7.80 -13.83
N ALA A 75 4.55 7.30 -15.02
CA ALA A 75 4.65 5.88 -15.38
C ALA A 75 6.10 5.36 -15.32
N ASP A 76 7.07 6.18 -15.66
CA ASP A 76 8.49 5.80 -15.57
C ASP A 76 8.97 5.70 -14.11
N LEU A 77 8.62 6.66 -13.28
CA LEU A 77 8.93 6.63 -11.85
C LEU A 77 8.19 5.50 -11.11
N GLU A 78 7.00 5.13 -11.55
CA GLU A 78 6.17 4.07 -10.96
C GLU A 78 6.85 2.68 -11.08
N LYS A 79 7.65 2.46 -12.12
CA LYS A 79 8.44 1.21 -12.28
C LYS A 79 9.42 0.95 -11.13
N TRP A 80 9.86 2.00 -10.46
CA TRP A 80 10.80 1.93 -9.33
C TRP A 80 10.12 1.90 -7.96
N ARG A 81 8.78 1.84 -7.94
CA ARG A 81 7.98 1.78 -6.71
C ARG A 81 7.42 0.39 -6.51
N SER A 82 7.47 -0.09 -5.30
CA SER A 82 6.81 -1.33 -4.89
C SER A 82 5.74 -1.05 -3.85
N LEU A 83 4.66 -1.83 -3.92
CA LEU A 83 3.63 -1.80 -2.89
C LEU A 83 4.14 -2.53 -1.66
N GLN A 84 4.18 -1.82 -0.55
CA GLN A 84 4.59 -2.36 0.74
C GLN A 84 3.41 -2.41 1.70
N THR A 85 3.36 -3.45 2.52
CA THR A 85 2.37 -3.53 3.58
C THR A 85 2.63 -2.42 4.60
N CYS A 86 1.62 -1.60 4.87
CA CYS A 86 1.74 -0.52 5.85
C CYS A 86 2.11 -1.09 7.24
N PRO A 87 3.20 -0.66 7.87
CA PRO A 87 3.62 -1.17 9.17
C PRO A 87 2.63 -0.84 10.29
N ALA A 88 1.92 0.29 10.19
CA ALA A 88 0.95 0.73 11.19
C ALA A 88 -0.33 -0.12 11.19
N CYS A 89 -0.95 -0.36 10.02
CA CYS A 89 -2.19 -1.14 9.94
C CYS A 89 -1.98 -2.59 9.50
N ARG A 90 -0.76 -3.00 9.13
CA ARG A 90 -0.40 -4.35 8.67
C ARG A 90 -1.33 -4.89 7.56
N GLY A 91 -1.71 -4.01 6.65
CA GLY A 91 -2.59 -4.36 5.54
C GLY A 91 -4.09 -4.24 5.83
N ALA A 92 -4.53 -4.02 7.06
CA ALA A 92 -5.95 -3.92 7.42
C ALA A 92 -6.66 -2.68 6.83
N ARG A 93 -5.92 -1.64 6.42
CA ARG A 93 -6.46 -0.39 5.85
C ARG A 93 -7.45 0.35 6.76
N LEU A 94 -7.42 0.05 8.04
CA LEU A 94 -8.29 0.59 9.08
C LEU A 94 -7.44 1.27 10.16
N ASN A 95 -8.02 2.26 10.85
CA ASN A 95 -7.40 2.88 12.02
C ASN A 95 -7.39 1.91 13.22
N GLU A 96 -6.69 2.26 14.28
CA GLU A 96 -6.52 1.39 15.45
C GLU A 96 -7.84 1.09 16.17
N ALA A 97 -8.71 2.08 16.31
CA ALA A 97 -10.01 1.91 16.96
C ALA A 97 -10.88 0.90 16.21
N ALA A 98 -10.97 1.01 14.88
CA ALA A 98 -11.73 0.08 14.05
C ALA A 98 -11.13 -1.34 14.09
N ARG A 99 -9.80 -1.48 14.11
CA ARG A 99 -9.12 -2.78 14.23
C ARG A 99 -9.33 -3.45 15.58
N SER A 100 -9.59 -2.66 16.61
CA SER A 100 -9.83 -3.13 17.98
C SER A 100 -11.31 -3.37 18.29
N THR A 101 -12.19 -3.21 17.30
CA THR A 101 -13.63 -3.50 17.41
C THR A 101 -13.89 -4.95 17.01
N TYR A 102 -14.53 -5.71 17.88
CA TYR A 102 -14.76 -7.14 17.71
C TYR A 102 -16.25 -7.47 17.72
N ILE A 103 -16.63 -8.51 17.00
CA ILE A 103 -17.95 -9.15 17.04
C ILE A 103 -17.80 -10.60 17.48
N GLY A 104 -18.81 -11.11 18.20
CA GLY A 104 -18.80 -12.46 18.76
C GLY A 104 -18.09 -12.55 20.11
N SER A 105 -18.06 -13.74 20.68
CA SER A 105 -17.47 -14.05 21.99
C SER A 105 -16.62 -15.31 21.94
N GLY A 106 -15.69 -15.47 22.88
CA GLY A 106 -14.80 -16.63 22.97
C GLY A 106 -13.99 -16.85 21.69
N GLU A 107 -13.97 -18.06 21.18
CA GLU A 107 -13.25 -18.45 19.95
C GLU A 107 -13.84 -17.82 18.68
N HIS A 108 -15.10 -17.38 18.72
CA HIS A 108 -15.77 -16.69 17.61
C HIS A 108 -15.51 -15.17 17.59
N LYS A 109 -14.75 -14.63 18.54
CA LYS A 109 -14.41 -13.21 18.60
C LYS A 109 -13.47 -12.84 17.45
N LYS A 110 -13.96 -12.04 16.49
CA LYS A 110 -13.18 -11.58 15.33
C LYS A 110 -13.40 -10.09 15.08
N ALA A 111 -12.35 -9.42 14.61
CA ALA A 111 -12.44 -8.07 14.09
C ALA A 111 -12.80 -8.08 12.59
N ILE A 112 -13.23 -6.94 12.06
CA ILE A 112 -13.66 -6.84 10.66
C ILE A 112 -12.57 -7.25 9.67
N GLN A 113 -11.31 -6.90 9.93
CA GLN A 113 -10.18 -7.29 9.08
C GLN A 113 -9.97 -8.79 9.06
N ASP A 114 -10.18 -9.48 10.19
CA ASP A 114 -10.00 -10.93 10.29
C ASP A 114 -11.09 -11.65 9.48
N ILE A 115 -12.32 -11.13 9.53
CA ILE A 115 -13.45 -11.67 8.77
C ILE A 115 -13.27 -11.41 7.27
N SER A 116 -12.84 -10.20 6.90
CA SER A 116 -12.62 -9.81 5.50
C SER A 116 -11.48 -10.59 4.84
N ALA A 117 -10.52 -11.07 5.61
CA ALA A 117 -9.41 -11.91 5.14
C ALA A 117 -9.79 -13.39 4.97
N LEU A 118 -10.97 -13.81 5.43
CA LEU A 118 -11.44 -15.18 5.22
C LEU A 118 -11.89 -15.39 3.77
N PRO A 119 -11.66 -16.59 3.19
CA PRO A 119 -12.38 -17.03 2.00
C PRO A 119 -13.90 -16.93 2.21
N LEU A 120 -14.65 -16.63 1.14
CA LEU A 120 -16.09 -16.35 1.24
C LEU A 120 -16.89 -17.51 1.86
N ASP A 121 -16.52 -18.76 1.59
CA ASP A 121 -17.12 -19.95 2.21
C ASP A 121 -16.89 -19.99 3.73
N LYS A 122 -15.70 -19.58 4.18
CA LYS A 122 -15.37 -19.51 5.60
C LYS A 122 -16.04 -18.32 6.29
N ALA A 123 -16.14 -17.19 5.59
CA ALA A 123 -16.88 -16.04 6.07
C ALA A 123 -18.39 -16.37 6.23
N GLU A 124 -18.98 -17.07 5.26
CA GLU A 124 -20.35 -17.56 5.37
C GLU A 124 -20.54 -18.47 6.60
N THR A 125 -19.66 -19.46 6.76
CA THR A 125 -19.68 -20.37 7.92
C THR A 125 -19.58 -19.59 9.22
N TYR A 126 -18.69 -18.59 9.29
CA TYR A 126 -18.55 -17.75 10.47
C TYR A 126 -19.85 -17.02 10.82
N PHE A 127 -20.50 -16.35 9.85
CA PHE A 127 -21.76 -15.64 10.12
C PHE A 127 -22.93 -16.57 10.46
N ARG A 128 -22.98 -17.78 9.92
CA ARG A 128 -23.97 -18.81 10.28
C ARG A 128 -23.84 -19.31 11.70
N THR A 129 -22.61 -19.41 12.20
CA THR A 129 -22.32 -19.91 13.54
C THR A 129 -22.21 -18.81 14.60
N LEU A 130 -22.23 -17.54 14.18
CA LEU A 130 -22.10 -16.39 15.06
C LEU A 130 -23.30 -16.29 16.01
N LYS A 131 -23.01 -16.35 17.31
CA LYS A 131 -24.00 -16.15 18.36
C LYS A 131 -23.95 -14.72 18.86
N LEU A 132 -25.05 -14.01 18.73
CA LEU A 132 -25.26 -12.69 19.30
C LEU A 132 -26.27 -12.78 20.44
N GLU A 133 -26.11 -11.92 21.44
CA GLU A 133 -26.98 -11.89 22.62
C GLU A 133 -27.51 -10.48 22.87
N GLY A 134 -28.69 -10.39 23.54
CA GLY A 134 -29.30 -9.13 23.93
C GLY A 134 -29.64 -8.22 22.76
N ALA A 135 -29.46 -6.91 22.95
CA ALA A 135 -29.77 -5.90 21.93
C ALA A 135 -28.98 -6.09 20.62
N SER A 136 -27.79 -6.70 20.68
CA SER A 136 -26.98 -7.01 19.49
C SER A 136 -27.64 -8.07 18.60
N LEU A 137 -28.46 -8.97 19.16
CA LEU A 137 -29.21 -9.96 18.39
C LEU A 137 -30.29 -9.29 17.53
N ASP A 138 -31.07 -8.38 18.09
CA ASP A 138 -32.20 -7.74 17.40
C ASP A 138 -31.70 -6.86 16.21
N ILE A 139 -30.61 -6.14 16.42
CA ILE A 139 -30.00 -5.30 15.39
C ILE A 139 -29.24 -6.15 14.38
N GLY A 140 -28.42 -7.09 14.88
CA GLY A 140 -27.49 -7.88 14.08
C GLY A 140 -28.16 -8.90 13.17
N LYS A 141 -29.30 -9.47 13.56
CA LYS A 141 -29.96 -10.54 12.81
C LYS A 141 -30.26 -10.14 11.36
N LYS A 142 -30.91 -8.99 11.16
CA LYS A 142 -31.25 -8.51 9.81
C LYS A 142 -30.01 -8.24 8.95
N LEU A 143 -28.95 -7.70 9.56
CA LEU A 143 -27.69 -7.45 8.87
C LEU A 143 -26.97 -8.75 8.48
N ILE A 144 -26.98 -9.74 9.39
CA ILE A 144 -26.38 -11.04 9.13
C ILE A 144 -27.13 -11.77 8.02
N ASP A 145 -28.45 -11.76 8.04
CA ASP A 145 -29.27 -12.37 6.99
C ASP A 145 -28.94 -11.78 5.60
N GLU A 146 -28.80 -10.46 5.51
CA GLU A 146 -28.41 -9.77 4.27
C GLU A 146 -26.97 -10.11 3.85
N ILE A 147 -26.04 -10.17 4.79
CA ILE A 147 -24.64 -10.57 4.52
C ILE A 147 -24.62 -12.01 3.99
N LEU A 148 -25.32 -12.93 4.65
CA LEU A 148 -25.37 -14.33 4.24
C LEU A 148 -26.00 -14.51 2.85
N PHE A 149 -27.04 -13.74 2.53
CA PHE A 149 -27.64 -13.74 1.20
C PHE A 149 -26.61 -13.33 0.13
N ARG A 150 -25.87 -12.24 0.35
CA ARG A 150 -24.87 -11.77 -0.61
C ARG A 150 -23.67 -12.70 -0.71
N LEU A 151 -23.17 -13.24 0.41
CA LEU A 151 -22.08 -14.22 0.41
C LEU A 151 -22.47 -15.48 -0.36
N LYS A 152 -23.68 -15.98 -0.12
CA LYS A 152 -24.20 -17.16 -0.84
C LYS A 152 -24.19 -16.92 -2.35
N PHE A 153 -24.67 -15.76 -2.80
CA PHE A 153 -24.67 -15.45 -4.22
C PHE A 153 -23.25 -15.47 -4.83
N LEU A 154 -22.28 -14.86 -4.15
CA LEU A 154 -20.88 -14.87 -4.60
C LEU A 154 -20.30 -16.29 -4.65
N ILE A 155 -20.66 -17.15 -3.70
CA ILE A 155 -20.27 -18.55 -3.66
C ILE A 155 -20.90 -19.32 -4.82
N ASP A 156 -22.20 -19.12 -5.09
CA ASP A 156 -22.95 -19.79 -6.14
C ASP A 156 -22.42 -19.46 -7.54
N VAL A 157 -21.87 -18.26 -7.76
CA VAL A 157 -21.18 -17.91 -9.00
C VAL A 157 -19.72 -18.39 -9.06
N GLY A 158 -19.30 -19.24 -8.11
CA GLY A 158 -17.99 -19.90 -8.09
C GLY A 158 -16.83 -19.05 -7.59
N LEU A 159 -17.08 -18.09 -6.69
CA LEU A 159 -16.06 -17.21 -6.11
C LEU A 159 -15.74 -17.55 -4.65
N SER A 160 -16.04 -18.76 -4.18
CA SER A 160 -15.88 -19.20 -2.79
C SER A 160 -14.48 -18.97 -2.19
N TYR A 161 -13.45 -19.03 -3.03
CA TYR A 161 -12.03 -18.88 -2.66
C TYR A 161 -11.58 -17.42 -2.50
N LEU A 162 -12.34 -16.44 -2.98
CA LEU A 162 -11.99 -15.03 -2.86
C LEU A 162 -12.14 -14.55 -1.42
N THR A 163 -11.41 -13.48 -1.08
CA THR A 163 -11.53 -12.77 0.19
C THR A 163 -12.09 -11.36 -0.04
N LEU A 164 -12.83 -10.82 0.94
CA LEU A 164 -13.43 -9.48 0.83
C LEU A 164 -12.39 -8.35 0.87
N ASP A 165 -11.21 -8.60 1.43
CA ASP A 165 -10.10 -7.65 1.50
C ASP A 165 -9.25 -7.61 0.21
N ARG A 166 -9.52 -8.51 -0.75
CA ARG A 166 -8.79 -8.58 -2.00
C ARG A 166 -8.91 -7.28 -2.79
N ARG A 167 -7.80 -6.81 -3.32
CA ARG A 167 -7.75 -5.58 -4.11
C ARG A 167 -8.41 -5.78 -5.47
N ALA A 168 -9.21 -4.81 -5.91
CA ALA A 168 -9.92 -4.87 -7.18
C ALA A 168 -8.99 -4.98 -8.40
N ASP A 169 -7.81 -4.36 -8.35
CA ASP A 169 -6.79 -4.41 -9.40
C ASP A 169 -6.09 -5.77 -9.54
N THR A 170 -6.28 -6.68 -8.57
CA THR A 170 -5.76 -8.06 -8.60
C THR A 170 -6.78 -9.08 -9.10
N LEU A 171 -8.01 -8.65 -9.38
CA LEU A 171 -9.06 -9.52 -9.89
C LEU A 171 -8.84 -9.84 -11.37
N SER A 172 -9.05 -11.08 -11.76
CA SER A 172 -9.13 -11.45 -13.17
C SER A 172 -10.41 -10.89 -13.82
N GLY A 173 -10.40 -10.74 -15.15
CA GLY A 173 -11.59 -10.26 -15.87
C GLY A 173 -12.84 -11.11 -15.60
N GLY A 174 -12.70 -12.43 -15.50
CA GLY A 174 -13.81 -13.35 -15.19
C GLY A 174 -14.32 -13.21 -13.76
N GLU A 175 -13.44 -12.97 -12.77
CA GLU A 175 -13.82 -12.69 -11.39
C GLU A 175 -14.61 -11.37 -11.30
N ALA A 176 -14.08 -10.30 -11.92
CA ALA A 176 -14.74 -9.00 -11.95
C ALA A 176 -16.13 -9.06 -12.61
N GLN A 177 -16.28 -9.84 -13.68
CA GLN A 177 -17.57 -10.02 -14.34
C GLN A 177 -18.58 -10.75 -13.45
N ARG A 178 -18.17 -11.81 -12.76
CA ARG A 178 -19.04 -12.55 -11.81
C ARG A 178 -19.44 -11.70 -10.62
N ILE A 179 -18.52 -10.88 -10.07
CA ILE A 179 -18.85 -9.93 -8.99
C ILE A 179 -19.88 -8.91 -9.46
N ARG A 180 -19.81 -8.41 -10.70
CA ARG A 180 -20.81 -7.48 -11.23
C ARG A 180 -22.19 -8.12 -11.35
N LEU A 181 -22.27 -9.39 -11.74
CA LEU A 181 -23.54 -10.13 -11.76
C LEU A 181 -24.14 -10.27 -10.37
N ALA A 182 -23.29 -10.40 -9.34
CA ALA A 182 -23.74 -10.46 -7.95
C ALA A 182 -24.30 -9.14 -7.39
N GLY A 183 -24.03 -8.02 -8.06
CA GLY A 183 -24.49 -6.69 -7.66
C GLY A 183 -25.80 -6.23 -8.32
N GLN A 184 -26.38 -7.04 -9.21
CA GLN A 184 -27.66 -6.79 -9.87
C GLN A 184 -28.79 -7.48 -9.12
#